data_982396b7deda21a0d309ae2df5c9ee53
#
_entry.id   982396b7deda21a0d309ae2df5c9ee53
#
_cell.length_a   1.000
_cell.length_b   1.000
_cell.length_c   1.000
_cell.angle_alpha   90.00
_cell.angle_beta   90.00
_cell.angle_gamma   90.00
#
_symmetry.space_group_name_H-M   'P 1'
#
loop_
_entity.id
_entity.type
_entity.pdbx_description
1 polymer ?
#
loop_
_entity_poly.entity_id
_entity_poly.type
_entity_poly.pdbx_seq_one_letter_code
_entity_poly.pdbx_strand_id
1 'polypeptide(L)'
;PSEIAPISGMLFAEMIDEAGFPKGVFNLVNGDGAGVGTHISSHPDIDMVSFTGSTRAGRLISKNAAETIKRVCLELGGKGGNIVFADSYKDAVRDGIRNVMSNSGQSCDAPTRMLVEKSIYERAVKEAVDEANKIKVDQASKKGDHIGPVISKIQYDKIINLIESGISEGATLAAGGPELPNGLNKGYFIKPVSYTHLRAHETQRY
;
A
#
# COMPACT_ATOMS: atom_id res chain seq x y z
N PRO A 1 14.51 3.86 -8.10
CA PRO A 1 13.07 4.06 -7.86
C PRO A 1 12.22 3.07 -8.67
N SER A 2 10.91 3.01 -8.37
CA SER A 2 9.96 2.26 -9.19
C SER A 2 9.82 2.91 -10.57
N GLU A 3 9.72 2.11 -11.63
CA GLU A 3 9.51 2.57 -13.01
C GLU A 3 8.19 3.33 -13.21
N ILE A 4 7.21 3.12 -12.32
CA ILE A 4 5.91 3.82 -12.38
C ILE A 4 5.85 5.09 -11.53
N ALA A 5 6.86 5.37 -10.69
CA ALA A 5 6.93 6.54 -9.83
C ALA A 5 8.38 7.06 -9.66
N PRO A 6 9.11 7.40 -10.74
CA PRO A 6 10.52 7.79 -10.66
C PRO A 6 10.74 9.26 -10.33
N ILE A 7 9.74 10.14 -10.55
CA ILE A 7 9.95 11.61 -10.56
C ILE A 7 10.47 12.14 -9.23
N SER A 8 9.91 11.68 -8.10
CA SER A 8 10.40 12.13 -6.78
C SER A 8 11.84 11.70 -6.50
N GLY A 9 12.25 10.52 -7.00
CA GLY A 9 13.64 10.07 -6.93
C GLY A 9 14.58 10.93 -7.78
N MET A 10 14.13 11.37 -8.96
CA MET A 10 14.90 12.28 -9.82
C MET A 10 15.08 13.65 -9.17
N LEU A 11 14.00 14.25 -8.65
CA LEU A 11 14.08 15.51 -7.91
C LEU A 11 14.99 15.40 -6.68
N PHE A 12 14.96 14.27 -5.97
CA PHE A 12 15.84 14.04 -4.85
C PHE A 12 17.32 13.97 -5.28
N ALA A 13 17.63 13.35 -6.44
CA ALA A 13 18.97 13.32 -6.99
C ALA A 13 19.46 14.74 -7.36
N GLU A 14 18.61 15.58 -7.94
CA GLU A 14 18.91 16.99 -8.23
C GLU A 14 19.24 17.77 -6.93
N MET A 15 18.43 17.59 -5.87
CA MET A 15 18.68 18.20 -4.56
C MET A 15 20.02 17.79 -3.95
N ILE A 16 20.40 16.51 -4.10
CA ILE A 16 21.70 15.98 -3.63
C ILE A 16 22.86 16.65 -4.39
N ASP A 17 22.74 16.82 -5.71
CA ASP A 17 23.75 17.48 -6.54
C ASP A 17 23.87 18.96 -6.18
N GLU A 18 22.75 19.68 -6.05
CA GLU A 18 22.72 21.09 -5.62
C GLU A 18 23.30 21.30 -4.22
N ALA A 19 23.14 20.34 -3.33
CA ALA A 19 23.72 20.38 -1.98
C ALA A 19 25.24 20.17 -1.95
N GLY A 20 25.87 19.88 -3.09
CA GLY A 20 27.32 19.77 -3.23
C GLY A 20 27.91 18.48 -2.69
N PHE A 21 27.19 17.39 -2.63
CA PHE A 21 27.74 16.08 -2.28
C PHE A 21 28.84 15.66 -3.27
N PRO A 22 29.91 14.99 -2.81
CA PRO A 22 30.96 14.51 -3.71
C PRO A 22 30.40 13.57 -4.78
N LYS A 23 30.88 13.72 -6.01
CA LYS A 23 30.47 12.83 -7.13
C LYS A 23 30.69 11.39 -6.82
N GLY A 24 29.70 10.55 -7.13
CA GLY A 24 29.73 9.11 -6.90
C GLY A 24 29.21 8.64 -5.54
N VAL A 25 29.00 9.56 -4.56
CA VAL A 25 28.39 9.22 -3.26
C VAL A 25 26.94 8.83 -3.39
N PHE A 26 26.19 9.51 -4.27
CA PHE A 26 24.83 9.17 -4.61
C PHE A 26 24.67 9.02 -6.12
N ASN A 27 24.10 7.90 -6.56
CA ASN A 27 23.90 7.62 -7.98
C ASN A 27 22.47 7.10 -8.18
N LEU A 28 21.69 7.81 -8.99
CA LEU A 28 20.34 7.40 -9.38
C LEU A 28 20.37 6.69 -10.73
N VAL A 29 19.82 5.47 -10.77
CA VAL A 29 19.62 4.73 -12.02
C VAL A 29 18.13 4.41 -12.15
N ASN A 30 17.51 4.84 -13.23
CA ASN A 30 16.13 4.50 -13.57
C ASN A 30 16.10 3.23 -14.44
N GLY A 31 15.05 2.43 -14.25
CA GLY A 31 14.81 1.23 -15.03
C GLY A 31 13.81 0.31 -14.33
N ASP A 32 13.49 -0.78 -14.97
CA ASP A 32 12.55 -1.76 -14.43
C ASP A 32 13.20 -2.73 -13.44
N GLY A 33 12.37 -3.42 -12.67
CA GLY A 33 12.85 -4.39 -11.68
C GLY A 33 13.52 -5.62 -12.31
N ALA A 34 13.07 -6.06 -13.49
CA ALA A 34 13.61 -7.22 -14.18
C ALA A 34 14.98 -6.93 -14.83
N GLY A 35 15.17 -5.73 -15.34
CA GLY A 35 16.44 -5.26 -15.89
C GLY A 35 17.35 -4.72 -14.79
N VAL A 36 17.26 -3.42 -14.49
CA VAL A 36 18.16 -2.72 -13.57
C VAL A 36 18.15 -3.33 -12.17
N GLY A 37 16.98 -3.66 -11.62
CA GLY A 37 16.87 -4.26 -10.29
C GLY A 37 17.59 -5.60 -10.18
N THR A 38 17.49 -6.45 -11.21
CA THR A 38 18.21 -7.72 -11.27
C THR A 38 19.71 -7.50 -11.33
N HIS A 39 20.19 -6.60 -12.18
CA HIS A 39 21.62 -6.30 -12.29
C HIS A 39 22.20 -5.75 -10.98
N ILE A 40 21.52 -4.83 -10.31
CA ILE A 40 21.94 -4.31 -8.99
C ILE A 40 22.02 -5.45 -7.96
N SER A 41 21.01 -6.32 -7.90
CA SER A 41 20.96 -7.38 -6.89
C SER A 41 21.98 -8.49 -7.11
N SER A 42 22.45 -8.69 -8.34
CA SER A 42 23.43 -9.74 -8.69
C SER A 42 24.85 -9.21 -8.89
N HIS A 43 25.06 -7.87 -8.94
CA HIS A 43 26.38 -7.31 -9.26
C HIS A 43 27.43 -7.66 -8.19
N PRO A 44 28.61 -8.16 -8.56
CA PRO A 44 29.63 -8.60 -7.58
C PRO A 44 30.20 -7.45 -6.74
N ASP A 45 30.27 -6.23 -7.28
CA ASP A 45 30.85 -5.06 -6.59
C ASP A 45 29.81 -4.28 -5.75
N ILE A 46 28.62 -4.84 -5.54
CA ILE A 46 27.62 -4.29 -4.62
C ILE A 46 27.60 -5.12 -3.35
N ASP A 47 27.91 -4.51 -2.22
CA ASP A 47 28.05 -5.16 -0.93
C ASP A 47 26.71 -5.41 -0.21
N MET A 48 25.71 -4.56 -0.49
CA MET A 48 24.42 -4.61 0.19
C MET A 48 23.29 -4.17 -0.73
N VAL A 49 22.14 -4.84 -0.62
CA VAL A 49 20.88 -4.44 -1.24
C VAL A 49 19.84 -4.16 -0.16
N SER A 50 19.30 -2.93 -0.15
CA SER A 50 18.10 -2.58 0.61
C SER A 50 16.94 -2.41 -0.36
N PHE A 51 15.83 -3.12 -0.11
CA PHE A 51 14.71 -3.17 -1.03
C PHE A 51 13.38 -3.04 -0.28
N THR A 52 12.52 -2.16 -0.78
CA THR A 52 11.11 -2.06 -0.37
C THR A 52 10.23 -2.43 -1.55
N GLY A 53 9.32 -3.40 -1.37
CA GLY A 53 8.42 -3.81 -2.45
C GLY A 53 7.73 -5.15 -2.20
N SER A 54 7.44 -5.89 -3.28
CA SER A 54 6.68 -7.14 -3.19
C SER A 54 7.51 -8.30 -2.64
N THR A 55 6.85 -9.24 -1.93
CA THR A 55 7.46 -10.50 -1.46
C THR A 55 8.08 -11.29 -2.61
N ARG A 56 7.45 -11.28 -3.80
CA ARG A 56 8.00 -11.94 -5.00
C ARG A 56 9.35 -11.37 -5.41
N ALA A 57 9.46 -10.04 -5.47
CA ALA A 57 10.72 -9.38 -5.81
C ALA A 57 11.77 -9.57 -4.70
N GLY A 58 11.40 -9.49 -3.43
CA GLY A 58 12.30 -9.75 -2.30
C GLY A 58 12.92 -11.15 -2.34
N ARG A 59 12.12 -12.17 -2.67
CA ARG A 59 12.65 -13.54 -2.87
C ARG A 59 13.67 -13.61 -4.01
N LEU A 60 13.43 -12.95 -5.14
CA LEU A 60 14.37 -12.92 -6.27
C LEU A 60 15.66 -12.20 -5.89
N ILE A 61 15.57 -11.06 -5.21
CA ILE A 61 16.72 -10.30 -4.73
C ILE A 61 17.57 -11.15 -3.77
N SER A 62 16.94 -11.82 -2.79
CA SER A 62 17.65 -12.69 -1.87
C SER A 62 18.38 -13.84 -2.58
N LYS A 63 17.74 -14.43 -3.60
CA LYS A 63 18.35 -15.47 -4.41
C LYS A 63 19.55 -14.94 -5.21
N ASN A 64 19.44 -13.81 -5.88
CA ASN A 64 20.52 -13.19 -6.64
C ASN A 64 21.70 -12.79 -5.73
N ALA A 65 21.40 -12.23 -4.55
CA ALA A 65 22.38 -11.77 -3.59
C ALA A 65 23.20 -12.91 -2.96
N ALA A 66 22.63 -14.11 -2.91
CA ALA A 66 23.29 -15.28 -2.31
C ALA A 66 24.58 -15.68 -3.02
N GLU A 67 24.68 -15.49 -4.34
CA GLU A 67 25.87 -15.82 -5.14
C GLU A 67 27.14 -15.05 -4.69
N THR A 68 26.96 -13.86 -4.13
CA THR A 68 28.07 -13.02 -3.65
C THR A 68 28.03 -12.78 -2.14
N ILE A 69 27.13 -13.47 -1.43
CA ILE A 69 26.96 -13.39 0.04
C ILE A 69 26.71 -11.93 0.51
N LYS A 70 26.14 -11.08 -0.37
CA LYS A 70 25.88 -9.69 -0.01
C LYS A 70 24.74 -9.57 1.01
N ARG A 71 24.82 -8.56 1.85
CA ARG A 71 23.75 -8.24 2.81
C ARG A 71 22.47 -7.85 2.10
N VAL A 72 21.33 -8.35 2.56
CA VAL A 72 20.01 -8.00 2.06
C VAL A 72 19.15 -7.49 3.21
N CYS A 73 18.54 -6.31 3.03
CA CYS A 73 17.51 -5.76 3.89
C CYS A 73 16.21 -5.65 3.08
N LEU A 74 15.15 -6.27 3.58
CA LEU A 74 13.87 -6.36 2.87
C LEU A 74 12.76 -5.74 3.70
N GLU A 75 12.09 -4.75 3.11
CA GLU A 75 10.84 -4.18 3.58
C GLU A 75 9.73 -4.61 2.61
N LEU A 76 8.86 -5.51 3.04
CA LEU A 76 7.88 -6.17 2.18
C LEU A 76 6.45 -5.85 2.61
N GLY A 77 5.50 -6.18 1.74
CA GLY A 77 4.10 -6.00 2.03
C GLY A 77 3.58 -6.92 3.14
N GLY A 78 2.49 -6.51 3.76
CA GLY A 78 1.85 -7.25 4.83
C GLY A 78 0.34 -7.03 4.88
N LYS A 79 -0.30 -7.78 5.78
CA LYS A 79 -1.71 -7.62 6.17
C LYS A 79 -1.77 -7.56 7.69
N GLY A 80 -1.35 -6.42 8.25
CA GLY A 80 -1.41 -6.16 9.68
C GLY A 80 -2.82 -6.30 10.24
N GLY A 81 -2.94 -6.79 11.48
CA GLY A 81 -4.19 -6.81 12.22
C GLY A 81 -4.32 -5.56 13.08
N ASN A 82 -5.48 -4.90 13.04
CA ASN A 82 -5.90 -3.93 14.03
C ASN A 82 -6.84 -4.63 15.03
N ILE A 83 -6.42 -4.76 16.28
CA ILE A 83 -7.16 -5.50 17.30
C ILE A 83 -7.84 -4.50 18.24
N VAL A 84 -9.18 -4.57 18.32
CA VAL A 84 -9.99 -3.63 19.09
C VAL A 84 -10.81 -4.40 20.13
N PHE A 85 -10.48 -4.18 21.42
CA PHE A 85 -11.21 -4.71 22.57
C PHE A 85 -12.26 -3.71 23.07
N ALA A 86 -13.16 -4.17 23.93
CA ALA A 86 -14.24 -3.34 24.49
C ALA A 86 -13.73 -2.15 25.33
N ASP A 87 -12.57 -2.30 25.95
CA ASP A 87 -11.89 -1.29 26.75
C ASP A 87 -10.88 -0.43 25.97
N SER A 88 -10.80 -0.60 24.64
CA SER A 88 -10.00 0.28 23.81
C SER A 88 -10.45 1.74 23.92
N TYR A 89 -9.54 2.69 23.67
CA TYR A 89 -9.89 4.10 23.70
C TYR A 89 -11.02 4.43 22.71
N LYS A 90 -11.79 5.49 23.03
CA LYS A 90 -13.07 5.82 22.38
C LYS A 90 -13.02 5.85 20.83
N ASP A 91 -11.92 6.32 20.28
CA ASP A 91 -11.78 6.58 18.84
C ASP A 91 -11.00 5.48 18.09
N ALA A 92 -10.72 4.34 18.74
CA ALA A 92 -9.89 3.26 18.19
C ALA A 92 -10.36 2.75 16.81
N VAL A 93 -11.67 2.59 16.62
CA VAL A 93 -12.25 2.15 15.34
C VAL A 93 -12.07 3.23 14.29
N ARG A 94 -12.44 4.47 14.61
CA ARG A 94 -12.32 5.62 13.69
C ARG A 94 -10.88 5.82 13.22
N ASP A 95 -9.94 5.84 14.16
CA ASP A 95 -8.53 6.07 13.86
C ASP A 95 -7.93 4.89 13.05
N GLY A 96 -8.40 3.66 13.34
CA GLY A 96 -8.08 2.48 12.54
C GLY A 96 -8.53 2.60 11.08
N ILE A 97 -9.74 3.10 10.82
CA ILE A 97 -10.24 3.33 9.46
C ILE A 97 -9.44 4.44 8.77
N ARG A 98 -9.17 5.55 9.43
CA ARG A 98 -8.34 6.63 8.87
C ARG A 98 -6.94 6.16 8.51
N ASN A 99 -6.32 5.40 9.40
CA ASN A 99 -4.98 4.86 9.20
C ASN A 99 -4.94 3.95 7.97
N VAL A 100 -5.83 2.96 7.87
CA VAL A 100 -5.84 2.02 6.74
C VAL A 100 -6.16 2.69 5.41
N MET A 101 -6.94 3.77 5.39
CA MET A 101 -7.30 4.51 4.17
C MET A 101 -6.27 5.57 3.78
N SER A 102 -5.33 5.91 4.67
CA SER A 102 -4.25 6.84 4.38
C SER A 102 -3.49 6.43 3.13
N ASN A 103 -3.06 7.40 2.31
CA ASN A 103 -2.41 7.15 1.03
C ASN A 103 -3.18 6.15 0.13
N SER A 104 -4.51 6.16 0.20
CA SER A 104 -5.39 5.23 -0.53
C SER A 104 -5.12 3.75 -0.23
N GLY A 105 -4.68 3.44 1.02
CA GLY A 105 -4.35 2.10 1.48
C GLY A 105 -3.02 1.54 0.94
N GLN A 106 -2.21 2.36 0.29
CA GLN A 106 -0.97 1.95 -0.36
C GLN A 106 0.23 2.03 0.59
N SER A 107 0.13 1.38 1.77
CA SER A 107 1.20 1.28 2.76
C SER A 107 1.46 -0.15 3.16
N CYS A 108 2.73 -0.51 3.36
CA CYS A 108 3.15 -1.86 3.75
C CYS A 108 2.64 -2.26 5.15
N ASP A 109 2.46 -1.28 6.03
CA ASP A 109 1.99 -1.40 7.42
C ASP A 109 0.48 -1.16 7.57
N ALA A 110 -0.26 -0.90 6.49
CA ALA A 110 -1.69 -0.64 6.56
C ALA A 110 -2.44 -1.78 7.28
N PRO A 111 -3.12 -1.50 8.42
CA PRO A 111 -3.80 -2.53 9.23
C PRO A 111 -5.16 -2.88 8.61
N THR A 112 -5.13 -3.57 7.48
CA THR A 112 -6.29 -3.83 6.62
C THR A 112 -7.29 -4.84 7.19
N ARG A 113 -6.99 -5.48 8.32
CA ARG A 113 -7.88 -6.41 9.01
C ARG A 113 -8.18 -5.87 10.41
N MET A 114 -9.41 -5.44 10.63
CA MET A 114 -9.86 -5.03 11.96
C MET A 114 -10.52 -6.22 12.67
N LEU A 115 -9.88 -6.70 13.74
CA LEU A 115 -10.35 -7.80 14.59
C LEU A 115 -11.02 -7.19 15.82
N VAL A 116 -12.32 -7.29 15.90
CA VAL A 116 -13.12 -6.61 16.93
C VAL A 116 -13.69 -7.60 17.92
N GLU A 117 -13.59 -7.29 19.21
CA GLU A 117 -14.25 -8.07 20.25
C GLU A 117 -15.76 -8.15 20.01
N LYS A 118 -16.31 -9.36 20.17
CA LYS A 118 -17.70 -9.66 19.81
C LYS A 118 -18.71 -8.75 20.51
N SER A 119 -18.45 -8.37 21.76
CA SER A 119 -19.34 -7.53 22.58
C SER A 119 -19.59 -6.13 22.01
N ILE A 120 -18.66 -5.63 21.20
CA ILE A 120 -18.72 -4.28 20.59
C ILE A 120 -18.83 -4.31 19.07
N TYR A 121 -18.95 -5.48 18.46
CA TYR A 121 -18.83 -5.69 17.02
C TYR A 121 -19.81 -4.81 16.21
N GLU A 122 -21.08 -4.84 16.52
CA GLU A 122 -22.11 -4.08 15.80
C GLU A 122 -21.86 -2.55 15.88
N ARG A 123 -21.46 -2.06 17.05
CA ARG A 123 -21.06 -0.66 17.23
C ARG A 123 -19.85 -0.33 16.38
N ALA A 124 -18.83 -1.18 16.39
CA ALA A 124 -17.61 -0.97 15.63
C ALA A 124 -17.85 -0.97 14.12
N VAL A 125 -18.70 -1.85 13.60
CA VAL A 125 -19.10 -1.85 12.19
C VAL A 125 -19.76 -0.53 11.81
N LYS A 126 -20.71 -0.06 12.62
CA LYS A 126 -21.36 1.24 12.38
C LYS A 126 -20.37 2.40 12.37
N GLU A 127 -19.50 2.47 13.38
CA GLU A 127 -18.46 3.51 13.48
C GLU A 127 -17.50 3.47 12.27
N ALA A 128 -17.11 2.27 11.84
CA ALA A 128 -16.25 2.07 10.67
C ALA A 128 -16.90 2.56 9.38
N VAL A 129 -18.17 2.23 9.17
CA VAL A 129 -18.97 2.69 8.01
C VAL A 129 -19.12 4.20 8.02
N ASP A 130 -19.52 4.77 9.17
CA ASP A 130 -19.69 6.21 9.34
C ASP A 130 -18.39 6.97 9.03
N GLU A 131 -17.24 6.42 9.44
CA GLU A 131 -15.95 7.06 9.18
C GLU A 131 -15.48 6.87 7.74
N ALA A 132 -15.60 5.67 7.16
CA ALA A 132 -15.25 5.42 5.77
C ALA A 132 -16.03 6.34 4.81
N ASN A 133 -17.30 6.58 5.07
CA ASN A 133 -18.15 7.46 4.27
C ASN A 133 -17.80 8.96 4.37
N LYS A 134 -17.07 9.37 5.41
CA LYS A 134 -16.56 10.76 5.53
C LYS A 134 -15.31 11.02 4.73
N ILE A 135 -14.54 9.97 4.41
CA ILE A 135 -13.29 10.09 3.68
C ILE A 135 -13.57 10.51 2.24
N LYS A 136 -13.11 11.68 1.88
CA LYS A 136 -13.24 12.21 0.52
C LYS A 136 -12.20 11.58 -0.40
N VAL A 137 -12.57 11.42 -1.66
CA VAL A 137 -11.66 11.00 -2.73
C VAL A 137 -11.63 12.11 -3.77
N ASP A 138 -10.44 12.61 -4.11
CA ASP A 138 -10.29 13.69 -5.10
C ASP A 138 -8.92 13.62 -5.80
N GLN A 139 -8.71 14.55 -6.72
CA GLN A 139 -7.48 14.65 -7.51
C GLN A 139 -6.29 15.05 -6.61
N ALA A 140 -5.15 14.41 -6.80
CA ALA A 140 -3.93 14.69 -6.05
C ALA A 140 -3.41 16.14 -6.19
N SER A 141 -3.80 16.85 -7.26
CA SER A 141 -3.45 18.27 -7.46
C SER A 141 -4.26 19.25 -6.61
N LYS A 142 -5.38 18.81 -6.03
CA LYS A 142 -6.19 19.65 -5.15
C LYS A 142 -5.62 19.63 -3.72
N LYS A 143 -5.69 20.78 -3.06
CA LYS A 143 -5.41 20.87 -1.62
C LYS A 143 -6.65 20.48 -0.82
N GLY A 144 -6.48 19.79 0.29
CA GLY A 144 -7.57 19.40 1.18
C GLY A 144 -7.35 18.07 1.88
N ASP A 145 -8.28 17.74 2.75
CA ASP A 145 -8.32 16.46 3.46
C ASP A 145 -9.07 15.44 2.62
N HIS A 146 -8.35 14.76 1.74
CA HIS A 146 -8.86 13.71 0.86
C HIS A 146 -7.77 12.70 0.50
N ILE A 147 -8.17 11.50 0.12
CA ILE A 147 -7.27 10.51 -0.49
C ILE A 147 -7.25 10.68 -2.01
N GLY A 148 -6.11 10.35 -2.61
CA GLY A 148 -5.89 10.43 -4.06
C GLY A 148 -6.22 9.16 -4.83
N PRO A 149 -5.80 9.08 -6.10
CA PRO A 149 -5.89 7.85 -6.89
C PRO A 149 -4.86 6.81 -6.43
N VAL A 150 -5.09 5.55 -6.81
CA VAL A 150 -4.04 4.54 -6.73
C VAL A 150 -3.04 4.71 -7.87
N ILE A 151 -1.85 4.14 -7.70
CA ILE A 151 -0.66 4.47 -8.49
C ILE A 151 -0.75 4.10 -9.98
N SER A 152 -1.53 3.10 -10.36
CA SER A 152 -1.56 2.60 -11.74
C SER A 152 -2.86 1.88 -12.07
N LYS A 153 -3.11 1.69 -13.39
CA LYS A 153 -4.22 0.88 -13.89
C LYS A 153 -4.15 -0.57 -13.39
N ILE A 154 -2.97 -1.15 -13.38
CA ILE A 154 -2.76 -2.54 -12.91
C ILE A 154 -3.21 -2.67 -11.45
N GLN A 155 -2.84 -1.71 -10.61
CA GLN A 155 -3.24 -1.71 -9.21
C GLN A 155 -4.74 -1.44 -9.05
N TYR A 156 -5.29 -0.53 -9.83
CA TYR A 156 -6.73 -0.24 -9.86
C TYR A 156 -7.53 -1.51 -10.20
N ASP A 157 -7.23 -2.14 -11.34
CA ASP A 157 -7.92 -3.35 -11.80
C ASP A 157 -7.83 -4.48 -10.76
N LYS A 158 -6.65 -4.67 -10.17
CA LYS A 158 -6.44 -5.66 -9.10
C LYS A 158 -7.33 -5.41 -7.88
N ILE A 159 -7.44 -4.17 -7.44
CA ILE A 159 -8.27 -3.82 -6.28
C ILE A 159 -9.74 -4.01 -6.59
N ILE A 160 -10.22 -3.57 -7.75
CA ILE A 160 -11.61 -3.77 -8.17
C ILE A 160 -11.95 -5.27 -8.21
N ASN A 161 -11.12 -6.07 -8.87
CA ASN A 161 -11.31 -7.53 -8.93
C ASN A 161 -11.35 -8.18 -7.53
N LEU A 162 -10.54 -7.72 -6.57
CA LEU A 162 -10.57 -8.22 -5.20
C LEU A 162 -11.82 -7.81 -4.43
N ILE A 163 -12.34 -6.60 -4.66
CA ILE A 163 -13.61 -6.15 -4.06
C ILE A 163 -14.76 -7.01 -4.61
N GLU A 164 -14.82 -7.20 -5.92
CA GLU A 164 -15.84 -8.03 -6.59
C GLU A 164 -15.75 -9.49 -6.14
N SER A 165 -14.54 -10.04 -5.99
CA SER A 165 -14.32 -11.39 -5.46
C SER A 165 -14.85 -11.51 -4.04
N GLY A 166 -14.54 -10.56 -3.15
CA GLY A 166 -15.04 -10.57 -1.78
C GLY A 166 -16.57 -10.57 -1.72
N ILE A 167 -17.22 -9.75 -2.56
CA ILE A 167 -18.70 -9.72 -2.67
C ILE A 167 -19.22 -11.06 -3.18
N SER A 168 -18.63 -11.62 -4.24
CA SER A 168 -19.07 -12.89 -4.83
C SER A 168 -18.87 -14.10 -3.88
N GLU A 169 -17.89 -14.02 -2.98
CA GLU A 169 -17.61 -15.02 -1.95
C GLU A 169 -18.51 -14.88 -0.70
N GLY A 170 -19.42 -13.90 -0.72
CA GLY A 170 -20.42 -13.71 0.32
C GLY A 170 -20.04 -12.73 1.43
N ALA A 171 -18.98 -11.92 1.24
CA ALA A 171 -18.70 -10.83 2.16
C ALA A 171 -19.78 -9.75 2.09
N THR A 172 -20.19 -9.23 3.24
CA THR A 172 -21.11 -8.08 3.29
C THR A 172 -20.33 -6.80 3.04
N LEU A 173 -20.58 -6.14 1.91
CA LEU A 173 -20.03 -4.82 1.63
C LEU A 173 -20.68 -3.79 2.56
N ALA A 174 -19.92 -3.30 3.54
CA ALA A 174 -20.43 -2.37 4.54
C ALA A 174 -20.27 -0.91 4.12
N ALA A 175 -19.21 -0.57 3.38
CA ALA A 175 -18.97 0.77 2.85
C ALA A 175 -18.21 0.69 1.52
N GLY A 176 -18.36 1.73 0.68
CA GLY A 176 -17.70 1.86 -0.61
C GLY A 176 -18.30 0.99 -1.70
N GLY A 177 -17.46 0.47 -2.60
CA GLY A 177 -17.87 -0.39 -3.72
C GLY A 177 -16.91 -0.27 -4.90
N PRO A 178 -17.12 -1.09 -5.97
CA PRO A 178 -16.25 -1.10 -7.14
C PRO A 178 -16.44 0.13 -8.06
N GLU A 179 -17.53 0.88 -7.91
CA GLU A 179 -17.81 2.01 -8.79
C GLU A 179 -16.89 3.20 -8.47
N LEU A 180 -16.66 4.06 -9.47
CA LEU A 180 -15.94 5.31 -9.28
C LEU A 180 -16.60 6.20 -8.20
N PRO A 181 -15.80 6.98 -7.45
CA PRO A 181 -16.33 7.99 -6.56
C PRO A 181 -17.16 9.06 -7.31
N ASN A 182 -18.17 9.60 -6.65
CA ASN A 182 -19.05 10.61 -7.23
C ASN A 182 -18.25 11.84 -7.70
N GLY A 183 -18.55 12.33 -8.88
CA GLY A 183 -17.89 13.49 -9.49
C GLY A 183 -16.53 13.19 -10.14
N LEU A 184 -16.03 11.95 -10.07
CA LEU A 184 -14.82 11.50 -10.73
C LEU A 184 -15.17 10.48 -11.83
N ASN A 185 -15.00 10.88 -13.08
CA ASN A 185 -15.35 10.08 -14.25
C ASN A 185 -14.13 9.51 -15.00
N LYS A 186 -12.92 9.83 -14.55
CA LYS A 186 -11.66 9.40 -15.16
C LYS A 186 -10.56 9.34 -14.10
N GLY A 187 -9.69 8.33 -14.21
CA GLY A 187 -8.54 8.10 -13.33
C GLY A 187 -8.70 6.84 -12.48
N TYR A 188 -7.69 6.55 -11.68
CA TYR A 188 -7.61 5.30 -10.88
C TYR A 188 -8.10 5.54 -9.45
N PHE A 189 -9.30 6.10 -9.31
CA PHE A 189 -9.90 6.43 -8.03
C PHE A 189 -10.76 5.27 -7.51
N ILE A 190 -10.61 4.96 -6.22
CA ILE A 190 -11.36 3.91 -5.54
C ILE A 190 -12.00 4.52 -4.30
N LYS A 191 -13.27 4.18 -4.04
CA LYS A 191 -13.95 4.54 -2.79
C LYS A 191 -13.28 3.84 -1.60
N PRO A 192 -13.27 4.44 -0.40
CA PRO A 192 -12.97 3.70 0.81
C PRO A 192 -13.88 2.49 0.95
N VAL A 193 -13.32 1.30 0.93
CA VAL A 193 -14.09 0.04 1.00
C VAL A 193 -13.88 -0.64 2.33
N SER A 194 -14.98 -1.07 2.94
CA SER A 194 -14.98 -1.96 4.08
C SER A 194 -16.00 -3.08 3.86
N TYR A 195 -15.63 -4.31 4.17
CA TYR A 195 -16.53 -5.45 4.14
C TYR A 195 -16.29 -6.37 5.34
N THR A 196 -17.30 -7.19 5.68
CA THR A 196 -17.30 -8.02 6.87
C THR A 196 -17.21 -9.51 6.51
N HIS A 197 -16.66 -10.32 7.41
CA HIS A 197 -16.67 -11.78 7.36
C HIS A 197 -16.02 -12.43 6.13
N LEU A 198 -14.77 -12.07 5.85
CA LEU A 198 -13.95 -12.86 4.94
C LEU A 198 -13.48 -14.16 5.57
N ARG A 199 -13.26 -15.18 4.75
CA ARG A 199 -12.60 -16.40 5.16
C ARG A 199 -11.13 -16.14 5.48
N ALA A 200 -10.59 -16.81 6.52
CA ALA A 200 -9.24 -16.53 7.03
C ALA A 200 -8.11 -16.70 5.98
N HIS A 201 -8.28 -17.56 4.97
CA HIS A 201 -7.27 -17.81 3.94
C HIS A 201 -7.21 -16.75 2.83
N GLU A 202 -8.21 -15.88 2.70
CA GLU A 202 -8.25 -14.82 1.69
C GLU A 202 -7.29 -13.68 2.02
N THR A 203 -6.82 -13.59 3.25
CA THR A 203 -5.88 -12.58 3.72
C THR A 203 -4.41 -12.93 3.49
N GLN A 204 -4.10 -14.13 2.96
CA GLN A 204 -2.72 -14.64 2.85
C GLN A 204 -2.10 -14.53 1.44
N ARG A 205 -2.82 -14.02 0.44
CA ARG A 205 -2.31 -13.97 -0.94
C ARG A 205 -1.72 -12.61 -1.30
N TYR A 206 -0.46 -12.47 -1.03
CA TYR A 206 0.41 -11.47 -1.70
C TYR A 206 1.77 -12.06 -2.05
#